data_9525027e6d4340eb485b4f9f0b735a8e
#
_entry.id   9525027e6d4340eb485b4f9f0b735a8e
#
_cell.length_a   1.000
_cell.length_b   1.000
_cell.length_c   1.000
_cell.angle_alpha   90.00
_cell.angle_beta   90.00
_cell.angle_gamma   90.00
#
_symmetry.space_group_name_H-M   'P 1'
#
loop_
_entity.id
_entity.type
_entity.pdbx_description
1 polymer ?
#
loop_
_entity_poly.entity_id
_entity_poly.type
_entity_poly.pdbx_seq_one_letter_code
_entity_poly.pdbx_strand_id
1 'polypeptide(L)'
;MTNNFRMSYFMPPIAPIRNEQGQTVTPATLTPFCEVSVEQVYQMITCNENLKALTEQVRGAGDLRMAKASLLPYVTPCGTFIRRSSKFFASPSGLVVVDIDNLDSYQKAVEMRRTLFDDPFPLPHTYIHQSQRPGRESIRTL
;
A
#
# COMPACT_ATOMS: atom_id res chain seq x y z
N MET A 1 8.07 -25.37 3.27
CA MET A 1 6.83 -24.92 2.59
C MET A 1 6.97 -23.42 2.36
N THR A 2 7.14 -22.98 1.14
CA THR A 2 7.15 -21.54 0.82
C THR A 2 5.73 -21.03 0.99
N ASN A 3 5.47 -20.29 2.06
CA ASN A 3 4.21 -19.60 2.25
C ASN A 3 4.04 -18.58 1.12
N ASN A 4 3.25 -18.96 0.14
CA ASN A 4 3.01 -18.12 -1.05
C ASN A 4 1.88 -17.14 -0.74
N PHE A 5 2.19 -16.14 0.12
CA PHE A 5 1.26 -15.06 0.45
C PHE A 5 0.88 -14.32 -0.82
N ARG A 6 -0.35 -14.51 -1.30
CA ARG A 6 -0.87 -13.87 -2.51
C ARG A 6 -1.78 -12.70 -2.19
N MET A 7 -1.57 -11.62 -2.92
CA MET A 7 -2.31 -10.36 -2.81
C MET A 7 -2.75 -9.91 -4.20
N SER A 8 -3.89 -9.28 -4.31
CA SER A 8 -4.28 -8.64 -5.56
C SER A 8 -3.53 -7.32 -5.75
N TYR A 9 -3.02 -7.11 -6.96
CA TYR A 9 -2.37 -5.88 -7.40
C TYR A 9 -3.29 -5.13 -8.36
N PHE A 10 -3.56 -3.86 -8.05
CA PHE A 10 -4.44 -3.01 -8.82
C PHE A 10 -3.68 -1.84 -9.44
N MET A 11 -3.91 -1.64 -10.72
CA MET A 11 -3.39 -0.46 -11.44
C MET A 11 -4.24 0.79 -11.14
N PRO A 12 -3.64 1.99 -11.20
CA PRO A 12 -4.39 3.23 -11.09
C PRO A 12 -5.32 3.42 -12.31
N PRO A 13 -6.34 4.32 -12.20
CA PRO A 13 -6.70 5.09 -11.02
C PRO A 13 -7.55 4.29 -10.02
N ILE A 14 -7.35 4.52 -8.74
CA ILE A 14 -8.15 3.89 -7.67
C ILE A 14 -9.46 4.62 -7.38
N ALA A 15 -9.58 5.86 -7.85
CA ALA A 15 -10.80 6.65 -7.83
C ALA A 15 -11.09 7.19 -9.24
N PRO A 16 -12.35 7.43 -9.61
CA PRO A 16 -12.65 8.00 -10.92
C PRO A 16 -12.05 9.40 -11.05
N ILE A 17 -11.40 9.64 -12.19
CA ILE A 17 -10.90 10.97 -12.55
C ILE A 17 -12.06 11.76 -13.15
N ARG A 18 -12.31 12.97 -12.65
CA ARG A 18 -13.39 13.84 -13.08
C ARG A 18 -12.84 15.12 -13.69
N ASN A 19 -13.57 15.67 -14.68
CA ASN A 19 -13.29 17.00 -15.21
C ASN A 19 -13.84 18.10 -14.28
N GLU A 20 -13.62 19.37 -14.65
CA GLU A 20 -14.11 20.55 -13.90
C GLU A 20 -15.64 20.57 -13.76
N GLN A 21 -16.36 19.96 -14.69
CA GLN A 21 -17.82 19.82 -14.67
C GLN A 21 -18.31 18.64 -13.83
N GLY A 22 -17.40 17.90 -13.17
CA GLY A 22 -17.72 16.75 -12.33
C GLY A 22 -18.02 15.44 -13.10
N GLN A 23 -17.89 15.43 -14.42
CA GLN A 23 -18.10 14.25 -15.25
C GLN A 23 -16.89 13.31 -15.16
N THR A 24 -17.17 12.00 -15.11
CA THR A 24 -16.09 10.99 -15.08
C THR A 24 -15.42 10.89 -16.45
N VAL A 25 -14.16 11.25 -16.50
CA VAL A 25 -13.29 11.13 -17.69
C VAL A 25 -12.62 9.76 -17.73
N THR A 26 -12.12 9.30 -16.58
CA THR A 26 -11.52 7.98 -16.46
C THR A 26 -12.17 7.24 -15.29
N PRO A 27 -12.76 6.06 -15.54
CA PRO A 27 -13.35 5.28 -14.46
C PRO A 27 -12.27 4.68 -13.54
N ALA A 28 -12.64 4.42 -12.30
CA ALA A 28 -11.76 3.72 -11.37
C ALA A 28 -11.53 2.27 -11.83
N THR A 29 -10.31 1.77 -11.62
CA THR A 29 -9.98 0.36 -11.84
C THR A 29 -10.63 -0.49 -10.76
N LEU A 30 -11.44 -1.45 -11.16
CA LEU A 30 -12.17 -2.34 -10.26
C LEU A 30 -11.68 -3.79 -10.32
N THR A 31 -10.96 -4.17 -11.35
CA THR A 31 -10.44 -5.53 -11.54
C THR A 31 -8.93 -5.54 -11.23
N PRO A 32 -8.44 -6.53 -10.47
CA PRO A 32 -7.00 -6.65 -10.26
C PRO A 32 -6.29 -6.91 -11.58
N PHE A 33 -5.10 -6.33 -11.72
CA PHE A 33 -4.23 -6.55 -12.87
C PHE A 33 -3.59 -7.94 -12.80
N CYS A 34 -3.10 -8.32 -11.62
CA CYS A 34 -2.52 -9.64 -11.36
C CYS A 34 -2.50 -9.92 -9.85
N GLU A 35 -2.05 -11.12 -9.50
CA GLU A 35 -1.69 -11.48 -8.13
C GLU A 35 -0.18 -11.36 -7.94
N VAL A 36 0.23 -10.88 -6.78
CA VAL A 36 1.64 -10.70 -6.41
C VAL A 36 1.96 -11.32 -5.06
N SER A 37 3.20 -11.71 -4.87
CA SER A 37 3.75 -12.17 -3.59
C SER A 37 4.34 -11.00 -2.80
N VAL A 38 4.64 -11.22 -1.51
CA VAL A 38 5.35 -10.23 -0.67
C VAL A 38 6.70 -9.87 -1.29
N GLU A 39 7.43 -10.86 -1.81
CA GLU A 39 8.72 -10.65 -2.47
C GLU A 39 8.60 -9.74 -3.69
N GLN A 40 7.60 -9.96 -4.53
CA GLN A 40 7.35 -9.11 -5.69
C GLN A 40 7.00 -7.68 -5.28
N VAL A 41 6.21 -7.49 -4.23
CA VAL A 41 5.92 -6.16 -3.68
C VAL A 41 7.19 -5.50 -3.16
N TYR A 42 8.04 -6.24 -2.45
CA TYR A 42 9.33 -5.73 -1.98
C TYR A 42 10.21 -5.26 -3.15
N GLN A 43 10.32 -6.05 -4.21
CA GLN A 43 11.07 -5.68 -5.42
C GLN A 43 10.48 -4.45 -6.11
N MET A 44 9.15 -4.33 -6.18
CA MET A 44 8.48 -3.14 -6.72
C MET A 44 8.85 -1.87 -5.92
N ILE A 45 8.94 -1.98 -4.60
CA ILE A 45 9.29 -0.84 -3.73
C ILE A 45 10.77 -0.47 -3.85
N THR A 46 11.64 -1.46 -3.90
CA THR A 46 13.11 -1.24 -3.80
C THR A 46 13.82 -1.09 -5.13
N CYS A 47 13.31 -1.71 -6.20
CA CYS A 47 14.03 -1.85 -7.47
C CYS A 47 13.30 -1.25 -8.67
N ASN A 48 12.02 -0.84 -8.54
CA ASN A 48 11.26 -0.35 -9.68
C ASN A 48 11.39 1.16 -9.84
N GLU A 49 12.24 1.59 -10.78
CA GLU A 49 12.51 3.01 -11.05
C GLU A 49 11.26 3.79 -11.54
N ASN A 50 10.33 3.14 -12.25
CA ASN A 50 9.08 3.78 -12.66
C ASN A 50 8.19 4.09 -11.46
N LEU A 51 8.02 3.16 -10.54
CA LEU A 51 7.24 3.38 -9.31
C LEU A 51 7.91 4.42 -8.42
N LYS A 52 9.24 4.46 -8.38
CA LYS A 52 10.00 5.49 -7.67
C LYS A 52 9.71 6.87 -8.27
N ALA A 53 9.80 7.01 -9.60
CA ALA A 53 9.52 8.28 -10.29
C ALA A 53 8.06 8.73 -10.05
N LEU A 54 7.08 7.83 -10.13
CA LEU A 54 5.68 8.13 -9.80
C LEU A 54 5.51 8.56 -8.34
N THR A 55 6.25 7.95 -7.42
CA THR A 55 6.21 8.31 -6.00
C THR A 55 6.74 9.72 -5.77
N GLU A 56 7.85 10.09 -6.43
CA GLU A 56 8.39 11.45 -6.37
C GLU A 56 7.43 12.48 -6.99
N GLN A 57 6.78 12.13 -8.11
CA GLN A 57 5.75 12.96 -8.71
C GLN A 57 4.58 13.21 -7.74
N VAL A 58 4.12 12.17 -7.04
CA VAL A 58 3.07 12.30 -6.03
C VAL A 58 3.52 13.20 -4.88
N ARG A 59 4.77 13.06 -4.41
CA ARG A 59 5.31 13.89 -3.31
C ARG A 59 5.37 15.39 -3.67
N GLY A 60 5.61 15.70 -4.94
CA GLY A 60 5.62 17.06 -5.45
C GLY A 60 4.24 17.64 -5.81
N ALA A 61 3.17 16.86 -5.72
CA ALA A 61 1.83 17.29 -6.10
C ALA A 61 1.16 18.16 -5.03
N GLY A 62 0.41 19.17 -5.47
CA GLY A 62 -0.37 20.03 -4.57
C GLY A 62 -1.51 19.29 -3.85
N ASP A 63 -2.16 18.36 -4.52
CA ASP A 63 -3.15 17.44 -3.93
C ASP A 63 -2.59 16.01 -3.89
N LEU A 64 -2.00 15.66 -2.76
CA LEU A 64 -1.41 14.35 -2.53
C LEU A 64 -2.43 13.21 -2.62
N ARG A 65 -3.67 13.44 -2.21
CA ARG A 65 -4.71 12.42 -2.21
C ARG A 65 -5.13 12.07 -3.63
N MET A 66 -5.38 13.09 -4.44
CA MET A 66 -5.74 12.92 -5.85
C MET A 66 -4.58 12.32 -6.64
N ALA A 67 -3.35 12.80 -6.42
CA ALA A 67 -2.17 12.29 -7.09
C ALA A 67 -1.93 10.81 -6.79
N LYS A 68 -2.03 10.39 -5.53
CA LYS A 68 -1.97 8.96 -5.15
C LYS A 68 -3.02 8.12 -5.86
N ALA A 69 -4.27 8.59 -5.82
CA ALA A 69 -5.38 7.86 -6.41
C ALA A 69 -5.27 7.71 -7.93
N SER A 70 -4.62 8.65 -8.60
CA SER A 70 -4.50 8.69 -10.05
C SER A 70 -3.25 8.01 -10.59
N LEU A 71 -2.16 7.97 -9.82
CA LEU A 71 -0.84 7.58 -10.32
C LEU A 71 -0.30 6.28 -9.71
N LEU A 72 -0.58 6.01 -8.43
CA LEU A 72 0.03 4.87 -7.77
C LEU A 72 -0.84 3.62 -7.81
N PRO A 73 -0.25 2.46 -8.14
CA PRO A 73 -0.89 1.18 -7.92
C PRO A 73 -0.98 0.86 -6.44
N TYR A 74 -1.75 -0.15 -6.08
CA TYR A 74 -1.82 -0.66 -4.71
C TYR A 74 -2.03 -2.16 -4.68
N VAL A 75 -1.74 -2.75 -3.53
CA VAL A 75 -1.98 -4.16 -3.23
C VAL A 75 -3.01 -4.31 -2.11
N THR A 76 -3.62 -5.49 -2.03
CA THR A 76 -4.55 -5.86 -0.96
C THR A 76 -3.93 -6.93 -0.06
N PRO A 77 -3.21 -6.54 1.01
CA PRO A 77 -2.44 -7.49 1.83
C PRO A 77 -3.29 -8.58 2.48
N CYS A 78 -4.58 -8.31 2.73
CA CYS A 78 -5.49 -9.29 3.33
C CYS A 78 -5.78 -10.51 2.44
N GLY A 79 -5.54 -10.41 1.12
CA GLY A 79 -5.78 -11.52 0.20
C GLY A 79 -6.03 -11.10 -1.23
N THR A 80 -6.59 -12.05 -1.99
CA THR A 80 -6.91 -11.86 -3.40
C THR A 80 -8.39 -11.57 -3.61
N PHE A 81 -8.70 -10.86 -4.70
CA PHE A 81 -10.04 -10.42 -5.06
C PHE A 81 -10.27 -10.64 -6.55
N ILE A 82 -11.49 -11.02 -6.92
CA ILE A 82 -11.94 -11.05 -8.32
C ILE A 82 -12.27 -9.61 -8.79
N ARG A 83 -12.78 -8.80 -7.87
CA ARG A 83 -13.13 -7.40 -8.09
C ARG A 83 -12.94 -6.61 -6.79
N ARG A 84 -12.67 -5.31 -6.88
CA ARG A 84 -12.47 -4.40 -5.74
C ARG A 84 -13.75 -4.17 -4.93
N SER A 85 -14.17 -5.17 -4.20
CA SER A 85 -15.28 -5.13 -3.25
C SER A 85 -15.17 -6.35 -2.34
N SER A 86 -15.54 -6.20 -1.07
CA SER A 86 -15.54 -7.30 -0.09
C SER A 86 -16.39 -8.50 -0.53
N LYS A 87 -17.43 -8.27 -1.32
CA LYS A 87 -18.28 -9.33 -1.90
C LYS A 87 -17.53 -10.25 -2.88
N PHE A 88 -16.42 -9.79 -3.41
CA PHE A 88 -15.59 -10.50 -4.40
C PHE A 88 -14.23 -10.92 -3.83
N PHE A 89 -14.14 -11.08 -2.52
CA PHE A 89 -13.00 -11.67 -1.85
C PHE A 89 -12.84 -13.13 -2.29
N ALA A 90 -11.67 -13.50 -2.77
CA ALA A 90 -11.41 -14.82 -3.34
C ALA A 90 -10.69 -15.74 -2.36
N SER A 91 -9.57 -15.27 -1.79
CA SER A 91 -8.75 -16.09 -0.90
C SER A 91 -7.97 -15.22 0.09
N PRO A 92 -7.85 -15.61 1.37
CA PRO A 92 -7.00 -14.94 2.33
C PRO A 92 -5.52 -15.13 2.01
N SER A 93 -4.71 -14.10 2.21
CA SER A 93 -3.25 -14.21 2.09
C SER A 93 -2.60 -14.86 3.31
N GLY A 94 -3.23 -14.81 4.47
CA GLY A 94 -2.62 -15.14 5.75
C GLY A 94 -1.80 -14.00 6.37
N LEU A 95 -1.77 -12.82 5.73
CA LEU A 95 -1.11 -11.62 6.26
C LEU A 95 -2.05 -10.76 7.09
N VAL A 96 -1.51 -10.13 8.12
CA VAL A 96 -2.19 -9.11 8.92
C VAL A 96 -1.48 -7.80 8.74
N VAL A 97 -2.22 -6.74 8.44
CA VAL A 97 -1.70 -5.37 8.37
C VAL A 97 -1.98 -4.67 9.68
N VAL A 98 -0.95 -4.16 10.31
CA VAL A 98 -1.05 -3.30 11.48
C VAL A 98 -0.65 -1.89 11.06
N ASP A 99 -1.53 -0.93 11.24
CA ASP A 99 -1.29 0.50 10.95
C ASP A 99 -1.22 1.25 12.29
N ILE A 100 -0.07 1.82 12.59
CA ILE A 100 0.17 2.57 13.83
C ILE A 100 0.34 4.03 13.45
N ASP A 101 -0.69 4.80 13.72
CA ASP A 101 -0.74 6.23 13.44
C ASP A 101 -0.39 7.08 14.68
N ASN A 102 -0.12 8.37 14.42
CA ASN A 102 0.08 9.40 15.45
C ASN A 102 1.32 9.18 16.35
N LEU A 103 2.39 8.69 15.77
CA LEU A 103 3.69 8.70 16.44
C LEU A 103 4.22 10.14 16.47
N ASP A 104 4.60 10.61 17.67
CA ASP A 104 4.97 12.01 17.90
C ASP A 104 6.30 12.43 17.26
N SER A 105 7.12 11.44 16.88
CA SER A 105 8.43 11.71 16.28
C SER A 105 8.95 10.52 15.47
N TYR A 106 9.89 10.80 14.56
CA TYR A 106 10.65 9.77 13.85
C TYR A 106 11.35 8.79 14.81
N GLN A 107 11.89 9.30 15.92
CA GLN A 107 12.56 8.47 16.91
C GLN A 107 11.61 7.44 17.52
N LYS A 108 10.38 7.83 17.86
CA LYS A 108 9.35 6.89 18.33
C LYS A 108 8.97 5.86 17.28
N ALA A 109 8.95 6.23 16.01
CA ALA A 109 8.71 5.29 14.93
C ALA A 109 9.83 4.23 14.85
N VAL A 110 11.08 4.64 14.99
CA VAL A 110 12.24 3.73 15.02
C VAL A 110 12.18 2.79 16.23
N GLU A 111 11.87 3.33 17.42
CA GLU A 111 11.72 2.55 18.66
C GLU A 111 10.57 1.53 18.55
N MET A 112 9.41 1.94 18.06
CA MET A 112 8.27 1.04 17.82
C MET A 112 8.62 -0.07 16.85
N ARG A 113 9.32 0.27 15.76
CA ARG A 113 9.82 -0.72 14.82
C ARG A 113 10.69 -1.76 15.52
N ARG A 114 11.64 -1.30 16.36
CA ARG A 114 12.54 -2.19 17.09
C ARG A 114 11.76 -3.10 18.04
N THR A 115 10.80 -2.54 18.78
CA THR A 115 9.93 -3.30 19.68
C THR A 115 9.17 -4.41 18.94
N LEU A 116 8.61 -4.10 17.75
CA LEU A 116 7.88 -5.08 16.94
C LEU A 116 8.80 -6.17 16.37
N PHE A 117 10.07 -5.85 16.09
CA PHE A 117 11.05 -6.83 15.62
C PHE A 117 11.57 -7.74 16.74
N ASP A 118 11.70 -7.19 17.95
CA ASP A 118 12.24 -7.90 19.11
C ASP A 118 11.12 -8.65 19.88
N ASP A 119 9.85 -8.54 19.45
CA ASP A 119 8.72 -9.22 20.07
C ASP A 119 8.90 -10.74 19.95
N PRO A 120 8.90 -11.50 21.07
CA PRO A 120 9.04 -12.95 21.06
C PRO A 120 7.84 -13.68 20.43
N PHE A 121 6.69 -13.01 20.23
CA PHE A 121 5.62 -13.49 19.38
C PHE A 121 5.95 -13.11 17.94
N PRO A 122 6.52 -14.02 17.13
CA PRO A 122 6.93 -13.67 15.80
C PRO A 122 5.70 -13.34 14.96
N LEU A 123 5.48 -12.04 14.76
CA LEU A 123 4.74 -11.60 13.58
C LEU A 123 5.65 -11.91 12.40
N PRO A 124 5.38 -12.97 11.63
CA PRO A 124 6.25 -13.34 10.54
C PRO A 124 6.26 -12.20 9.52
N HIS A 125 7.43 -11.60 9.33
CA HIS A 125 7.70 -10.58 8.31
C HIS A 125 6.96 -9.25 8.47
N THR A 126 7.43 -8.47 9.44
CA THR A 126 7.00 -7.09 9.61
C THR A 126 7.74 -6.18 8.63
N TYR A 127 7.08 -5.71 7.58
CA TYR A 127 7.57 -4.65 6.73
C TYR A 127 7.05 -3.30 7.22
N ILE A 128 7.95 -2.37 7.48
CA ILE A 128 7.59 -1.05 7.96
C ILE A 128 7.74 -0.05 6.84
N HIS A 129 6.63 0.56 6.45
CA HIS A 129 6.61 1.69 5.53
C HIS A 129 6.42 2.98 6.32
N GLN A 130 7.41 3.87 6.24
CA GLN A 130 7.31 5.19 6.81
C GLN A 130 6.50 6.11 5.89
N SER A 131 5.36 6.58 6.36
CA SER A 131 4.61 7.65 5.69
C SER A 131 5.16 9.00 6.14
N GLN A 132 5.89 9.68 5.25
CA GLN A 132 6.31 11.06 5.48
C GLN A 132 5.13 12.00 5.17
N ARG A 133 4.32 12.32 6.18
CA ARG A 133 3.49 13.50 6.18
C ARG A 133 4.12 14.54 7.11
N PRO A 134 4.28 15.80 6.71
CA PRO A 134 4.68 16.84 7.65
C PRO A 134 3.73 16.85 8.85
N GLY A 135 4.23 16.56 10.04
CA GLY A 135 3.47 16.57 11.30
C GLY A 135 2.70 15.29 11.66
N ARG A 136 2.81 14.21 10.90
CA ARG A 136 2.29 12.89 11.32
C ARG A 136 3.19 11.78 10.80
N GLU A 137 3.77 11.05 11.68
CA GLU A 137 4.50 9.83 11.37
C GLU A 137 3.59 8.61 11.60
N SER A 138 3.57 7.69 10.65
CA SER A 138 2.85 6.42 10.78
C SER A 138 3.74 5.26 10.36
N ILE A 139 3.60 4.15 11.04
CA ILE A 139 4.24 2.88 10.70
C ILE A 139 3.16 1.94 10.20
N ARG A 140 3.37 1.36 9.02
CA ARG A 140 2.53 0.29 8.52
C ARG A 140 3.34 -1.00 8.47
N THR A 141 2.80 -2.02 9.07
CA THR A 141 3.34 -3.38 9.07
C THR A 141 2.48 -4.23 8.15
N LEU A 142 3.11 -4.93 7.23
CA LEU A 142 2.48 -5.94 6.38
C LEU A 142 2.64 -7.31 6.99
#